data_58838f57ad1fbf566eb3da1d2960f44b
#
_entry.id   58838f57ad1fbf566eb3da1d2960f44b
#
_cell.length_a   1.000
_cell.length_b   1.000
_cell.length_c   1.000
_cell.angle_alpha   90.00
_cell.angle_beta   90.00
_cell.angle_gamma   90.00
#
_symmetry.space_group_name_H-M   'P 1'
#
loop_
_entity.id
_entity.type
_entity.pdbx_description
1 polymer ?
#
loop_
_entity_poly.entity_id
_entity_poly.type
_entity_poly.pdbx_seq_one_letter_code
_entity_poly.pdbx_strand_id
1 'polypeptide(L)'
;MKKTTQFWLDALEANSISGGPINRLDQVFNDPHVKARGMKLEMYYQASRRGKVNLINSPMRLSATPTEARLAPPMLGEHTKEVLIELLGIDKAE
;
A
#
# COMPACT_ATOMS: atom_id res chain seq x y z
N MET A 1 -1.55 4.77 33.91
CA MET A 1 -1.27 5.89 32.98
C MET A 1 -1.98 7.13 33.49
N LYS A 2 -1.26 8.26 33.65
CA LYS A 2 -1.87 9.50 34.16
C LYS A 2 -2.26 10.51 33.06
N LYS A 3 -1.83 10.29 31.81
CA LYS A 3 -2.03 11.17 30.65
C LYS A 3 -2.37 10.38 29.38
N THR A 4 -3.04 11.01 28.43
CA THR A 4 -3.41 10.42 27.14
C THR A 4 -2.21 10.39 26.18
N THR A 5 -2.29 9.55 25.12
CA THR A 5 -1.30 9.55 24.04
C THR A 5 -1.17 10.93 23.39
N GLN A 6 -2.32 11.59 23.12
CA GLN A 6 -2.31 12.92 22.53
C GLN A 6 -1.56 13.93 23.36
N PHE A 7 -1.77 13.96 24.68
CA PHE A 7 -1.01 14.84 25.58
C PHE A 7 0.51 14.67 25.44
N TRP A 8 0.98 13.42 25.30
CA TRP A 8 2.40 13.16 25.15
C TRP A 8 2.92 13.55 23.76
N LEU A 9 2.15 13.33 22.71
CA LEU A 9 2.52 13.76 21.36
C LEU A 9 2.66 15.28 21.28
N ASP A 10 1.70 16.02 21.82
CA ASP A 10 1.74 17.48 21.85
C ASP A 10 2.95 18.00 22.66
N ALA A 11 3.26 17.35 23.79
CA ALA A 11 4.42 17.70 24.59
C ALA A 11 5.75 17.40 23.89
N LEU A 12 5.84 16.30 23.14
CA LEU A 12 7.02 15.95 22.34
C LEU A 12 7.21 16.95 21.20
N GLU A 13 6.14 17.29 20.47
CA GLU A 13 6.16 18.27 19.40
C GLU A 13 6.60 19.65 19.90
N ALA A 14 6.04 20.12 21.02
CA ALA A 14 6.42 21.39 21.65
C ALA A 14 7.90 21.48 22.03
N ASN A 15 8.55 20.34 22.27
CA ASN A 15 9.97 20.25 22.58
C ASN A 15 10.84 19.81 21.40
N SER A 16 10.31 19.81 20.17
CA SER A 16 10.99 19.38 18.93
C SER A 16 11.55 17.94 19.02
N ILE A 17 10.87 17.09 19.77
CA ILE A 17 11.22 15.68 19.90
C ILE A 17 10.31 14.87 18.96
N SER A 18 10.91 14.08 18.09
CA SER A 18 10.16 13.23 17.15
C SER A 18 9.31 12.21 17.92
N GLY A 19 8.04 12.13 17.55
CA GLY A 19 7.10 11.18 18.11
C GLY A 19 5.92 10.96 17.15
N GLY A 20 5.24 9.83 17.29
CA GLY A 20 4.06 9.53 16.48
C GLY A 20 3.16 8.51 17.17
N PRO A 21 1.87 8.50 16.84
CA PRO A 21 0.93 7.51 17.35
C PRO A 21 1.19 6.13 16.74
N ILE A 22 0.94 5.08 17.52
CA ILE A 22 0.88 3.72 16.99
C ILE A 22 -0.53 3.49 16.48
N ASN A 23 -0.72 3.62 15.17
CA ASN A 23 -2.01 3.53 14.52
C ASN A 23 -2.33 2.10 14.07
N ARG A 24 -3.61 1.72 14.15
CA ARG A 24 -4.15 0.56 13.45
C ARG A 24 -4.37 0.91 11.98
N LEU A 25 -4.53 -0.08 11.11
CA LEU A 25 -4.72 0.13 9.67
C LEU A 25 -5.92 1.02 9.32
N ASP A 26 -7.02 0.87 10.05
CA ASP A 26 -8.20 1.71 9.87
C ASP A 26 -7.92 3.20 10.20
N GLN A 27 -7.11 3.46 11.21
CA GLN A 27 -6.68 4.80 11.59
C GLN A 27 -5.69 5.38 10.57
N VAL A 28 -4.73 4.59 10.10
CA VAL A 28 -3.77 5.01 9.06
C VAL A 28 -4.50 5.45 7.79
N PHE A 29 -5.45 4.65 7.28
CA PHE A 29 -6.19 5.00 6.06
C PHE A 29 -7.21 6.13 6.25
N ASN A 30 -7.53 6.48 7.48
CA ASN A 30 -8.37 7.64 7.80
C ASN A 30 -7.58 8.93 8.08
N ASP A 31 -6.26 8.82 8.22
CA ASP A 31 -5.39 9.96 8.44
C ASP A 31 -5.46 10.97 7.28
N PRO A 32 -5.64 12.28 7.57
CA PRO A 32 -5.74 13.31 6.55
C PRO A 32 -4.52 13.39 5.62
N HIS A 33 -3.31 13.20 6.15
CA HIS A 33 -2.07 13.23 5.37
C HIS A 33 -1.98 12.04 4.42
N VAL A 34 -2.32 10.84 4.89
CA VAL A 34 -2.36 9.62 4.08
C VAL A 34 -3.37 9.75 2.93
N LYS A 35 -4.54 10.35 3.20
CA LYS A 35 -5.56 10.65 2.19
C LYS A 35 -5.07 11.69 1.18
N ALA A 36 -4.50 12.80 1.64
CA ALA A 36 -3.98 13.86 0.77
C ALA A 36 -2.86 13.37 -0.15
N ARG A 37 -2.05 12.41 0.30
CA ARG A 37 -1.00 11.79 -0.52
C ARG A 37 -1.53 10.69 -1.46
N GLY A 38 -2.80 10.33 -1.40
CA GLY A 38 -3.35 9.25 -2.23
C GLY A 38 -2.72 7.89 -1.95
N MET A 39 -2.37 7.61 -0.69
CA MET A 39 -1.67 6.38 -0.30
C MET A 39 -2.57 5.15 -0.26
N LYS A 40 -3.88 5.33 -0.33
CA LYS A 40 -4.83 4.23 -0.47
C LYS A 40 -5.18 4.04 -1.94
N LEU A 41 -4.93 2.83 -2.45
CA LEU A 41 -5.29 2.40 -3.78
C LEU A 41 -6.37 1.33 -3.70
N GLU A 42 -7.41 1.44 -4.50
CA GLU A 42 -8.43 0.40 -4.67
C GLU A 42 -8.29 -0.21 -6.07
N MET A 43 -8.13 -1.52 -6.14
CA MET A 43 -8.02 -2.25 -7.40
C MET A 43 -9.05 -3.36 -7.49
N TYR A 44 -9.50 -3.68 -8.71
CA TYR A 44 -10.29 -4.88 -8.96
C TYR A 44 -9.47 -6.12 -8.62
N TYR A 45 -10.06 -7.06 -7.87
CA TYR A 45 -9.41 -8.29 -7.48
C TYR A 45 -10.42 -9.43 -7.41
N GLN A 46 -10.32 -10.34 -8.34
CA GLN A 46 -11.30 -11.42 -8.54
C GLN A 46 -11.44 -12.34 -7.33
N ALA A 47 -10.36 -12.60 -6.59
CA ALA A 47 -10.39 -13.45 -5.40
C ALA A 47 -11.03 -12.78 -4.18
N SER A 48 -11.30 -11.47 -4.22
CA SER A 48 -11.99 -10.78 -3.14
C SER A 48 -13.49 -10.99 -3.23
N ARG A 49 -14.14 -11.29 -2.09
CA ARG A 49 -15.61 -11.37 -2.01
C ARG A 49 -16.32 -10.08 -2.45
N ARG A 50 -15.64 -8.94 -2.39
CA ARG A 50 -16.14 -7.63 -2.79
C ARG A 50 -15.73 -7.25 -4.22
N GLY A 51 -15.02 -8.12 -4.94
CA GLY A 51 -14.46 -7.83 -6.27
C GLY A 51 -13.35 -6.77 -6.26
N LYS A 52 -12.94 -6.28 -5.09
CA LYS A 52 -11.95 -5.22 -4.93
C LYS A 52 -11.06 -5.47 -3.72
N VAL A 53 -9.84 -4.94 -3.80
CA VAL A 53 -8.87 -4.97 -2.70
C VAL A 53 -8.30 -3.57 -2.47
N ASN A 54 -8.12 -3.20 -1.20
CA ASN A 54 -7.43 -1.99 -0.81
C ASN A 54 -5.96 -2.28 -0.64
N LEU A 55 -5.12 -1.51 -1.30
CA LEU A 55 -3.67 -1.63 -1.32
C LEU A 55 -3.03 -0.34 -0.86
N ILE A 56 -1.77 -0.43 -0.46
CA ILE A 56 -0.92 0.73 -0.20
C ILE A 56 -0.29 1.17 -1.52
N ASN A 57 -0.50 2.41 -1.90
CA ASN A 57 0.09 3.00 -3.09
C ASN A 57 1.60 3.25 -2.88
N SER A 58 2.33 3.39 -3.98
CA SER A 58 3.75 3.76 -3.92
C SER A 58 3.94 5.14 -3.28
N PRO A 59 4.86 5.29 -2.32
CA PRO A 59 5.21 6.60 -1.76
C PRO A 59 6.07 7.43 -2.71
N MET A 60 6.64 6.83 -3.74
CA MET A 60 7.50 7.51 -4.71
C MET A 60 6.68 8.43 -5.61
N ARG A 61 7.19 9.63 -5.82
CA ARG A 61 6.62 10.65 -6.71
C ARG A 61 7.66 11.02 -7.76
N LEU A 62 7.49 10.50 -8.96
CA LEU A 62 8.35 10.78 -10.11
C LEU A 62 7.62 11.76 -11.05
N SER A 63 8.25 12.87 -11.41
CA SER A 63 7.63 13.91 -12.22
C SER A 63 7.51 13.52 -13.69
N ALA A 64 8.54 12.88 -14.25
CA ALA A 64 8.57 12.49 -15.66
C ALA A 64 7.89 11.14 -15.93
N THR A 65 8.05 10.17 -15.01
CA THR A 65 7.52 8.83 -15.14
C THR A 65 6.77 8.44 -13.85
N PRO A 66 5.53 8.91 -13.65
CA PRO A 66 4.76 8.61 -12.46
C PRO A 66 4.60 7.09 -12.26
N THR A 67 4.62 6.66 -11.01
CA THR A 67 4.34 5.25 -10.70
C THR A 67 2.87 4.94 -10.93
N GLU A 68 2.60 3.86 -11.67
CA GLU A 68 1.25 3.37 -11.94
C GLU A 68 1.09 1.94 -11.45
N ALA A 69 0.03 1.68 -10.69
CA ALA A 69 -0.35 0.33 -10.32
C ALA A 69 -1.26 -0.25 -11.41
N ARG A 70 -0.67 -1.03 -12.31
CA ARG A 70 -1.38 -1.60 -13.48
C ARG A 70 -2.03 -2.93 -13.20
N LEU A 71 -1.41 -3.74 -12.34
CA LEU A 71 -1.87 -5.09 -12.01
C LEU A 71 -2.16 -5.20 -10.52
N ALA A 72 -3.25 -5.91 -10.20
CA ALA A 72 -3.56 -6.32 -8.84
C ALA A 72 -2.57 -7.42 -8.37
N PRO A 73 -2.48 -7.70 -7.06
CA PRO A 73 -1.69 -8.82 -6.58
C PRO A 73 -2.08 -10.13 -7.29
N PRO A 74 -1.14 -10.90 -7.84
CA PRO A 74 -1.46 -12.09 -8.60
C PRO A 74 -1.91 -13.24 -7.69
N MET A 75 -2.73 -14.13 -8.23
CA MET A 75 -2.97 -15.44 -7.64
C MET A 75 -1.72 -16.31 -7.77
N LEU A 76 -1.62 -17.34 -6.92
CA LEU A 76 -0.50 -18.28 -7.01
C LEU A 76 -0.41 -18.91 -8.40
N GLY A 77 0.71 -18.70 -9.08
CA GLY A 77 0.97 -19.26 -10.42
C GLY A 77 0.25 -18.54 -11.57
N GLU A 78 -0.44 -17.42 -11.35
CA GLU A 78 -1.22 -16.70 -12.36
C GLU A 78 -0.43 -16.35 -13.62
N HIS A 79 0.81 -15.88 -13.45
CA HIS A 79 1.69 -15.47 -14.55
C HIS A 79 2.76 -16.52 -14.94
N THR A 80 2.70 -17.74 -14.38
CA THR A 80 3.72 -18.78 -14.65
C THR A 80 3.84 -19.09 -16.12
N LYS A 81 2.72 -19.31 -16.82
CA LYS A 81 2.73 -19.63 -18.25
C LYS A 81 3.26 -18.47 -19.10
N GLU A 82 2.82 -17.25 -18.78
CA GLU A 82 3.27 -16.04 -19.47
C GLU A 82 4.80 -15.89 -19.36
N VAL A 83 5.35 -16.00 -18.15
CA VAL A 83 6.77 -15.84 -17.92
C VAL A 83 7.59 -16.98 -18.56
N LEU A 84 7.21 -18.24 -18.36
CA LEU A 84 7.99 -19.35 -18.83
C LEU A 84 7.89 -19.56 -20.35
N ILE A 85 6.70 -19.44 -20.91
CA ILE A 85 6.48 -19.74 -22.33
C ILE A 85 6.66 -18.48 -23.19
N GLU A 86 5.99 -17.39 -22.87
CA GLU A 86 5.98 -16.20 -23.73
C GLU A 86 7.25 -15.36 -23.59
N LEU A 87 7.76 -15.20 -22.36
CA LEU A 87 8.94 -14.37 -22.12
C LEU A 87 10.27 -15.17 -22.27
N LEU A 88 10.32 -16.38 -21.74
CA LEU A 88 11.54 -17.21 -21.74
C LEU A 88 11.58 -18.25 -22.86
N GLY A 89 10.49 -18.49 -23.59
CA GLY A 89 10.44 -19.43 -24.71
C GLY A 89 10.60 -20.91 -24.32
N ILE A 90 10.31 -21.25 -23.06
CA ILE A 90 10.38 -22.65 -22.58
C ILE A 90 9.18 -23.41 -23.13
N ASP A 91 9.43 -24.55 -23.78
CA ASP A 91 8.38 -25.37 -24.38
C ASP A 91 7.49 -26.01 -23.30
N LYS A 92 6.20 -26.21 -23.64
CA LYS A 92 5.21 -26.81 -22.72
C LYS A 92 5.53 -28.26 -22.31
N ALA A 93 6.49 -28.90 -22.99
CA ALA A 93 6.89 -30.29 -22.72
C ALA A 93 7.96 -30.42 -21.63
N GLU A 94 8.51 -29.31 -21.15
CA GLU A 94 9.46 -29.26 -20.03
C GLU A 94 8.73 -28.76 -18.75
#